data_8c64f1f7a19114c9a4a11b8e04efb9f3
#
_entry.id   8c64f1f7a19114c9a4a11b8e04efb9f3
#
_cell.length_a   1.000
_cell.length_b   1.000
_cell.length_c   1.000
_cell.angle_alpha   90.00
_cell.angle_beta   90.00
_cell.angle_gamma   90.00
#
_symmetry.space_group_name_H-M   'P 1'
#
loop_
_entity.id
_entity.type
_entity.pdbx_description
1 polymer ?
#
loop_
_entity_poly.entity_id
_entity_poly.type
_entity_poly.pdbx_seq_one_letter_code
_entity_poly.pdbx_strand_id
1 'polypeptide(L)'
;MNRTQSPSDTTSGTPAADPCAGDAASDREEMTWELFGTAERALSAQIVASGWLPDLIIAIARGGLIPAGAIGYAIGVKAMGAVNVEFYTGVGQTLDEPVVLPPFMDASELPGEKALVVDDVADSGTTLRMVMELLQHQGLHLGGRTAALDVRSAVLYRKPRSVVEPDYCWRITDRWINFPWSVLPVITPESVAPGPMSPR
;
A
#
# COMPACT_ATOMS: atom_id res chain seq x y z
N MET A 1 52.37 66.68 -21.01
CA MET A 1 51.44 65.83 -21.81
C MET A 1 51.35 64.47 -21.04
N ASN A 2 50.37 64.33 -20.19
CA ASN A 2 50.20 63.09 -19.45
C ASN A 2 48.70 62.75 -19.45
N ARG A 3 48.34 61.63 -20.07
CA ARG A 3 46.97 61.15 -20.20
C ARG A 3 46.80 60.07 -19.18
N THR A 4 46.01 60.34 -18.15
CA THR A 4 45.58 59.43 -17.11
C THR A 4 44.41 58.58 -17.64
N GLN A 5 44.55 57.27 -17.63
CA GLN A 5 43.48 56.31 -17.88
C GLN A 5 42.81 55.96 -16.58
N SER A 6 41.49 56.02 -16.55
CA SER A 6 40.64 55.51 -15.45
C SER A 6 40.35 54.02 -15.65
N PRO A 7 40.23 53.23 -14.59
CA PRO A 7 39.84 51.84 -14.68
C PRO A 7 38.30 51.70 -14.74
N SER A 8 37.83 50.82 -15.63
CA SER A 8 36.45 50.42 -15.78
C SER A 8 36.03 49.40 -14.70
N ASP A 9 35.11 49.79 -13.88
CA ASP A 9 34.39 48.87 -12.95
C ASP A 9 33.45 47.96 -13.74
N THR A 10 33.73 46.66 -13.69
CA THR A 10 32.83 45.63 -14.19
C THR A 10 32.10 45.03 -12.97
N THR A 11 30.93 45.55 -12.67
CA THR A 11 29.97 44.91 -11.73
C THR A 11 29.33 43.71 -12.40
N SER A 12 29.75 42.53 -12.02
CA SER A 12 29.06 41.25 -12.33
C SER A 12 27.80 41.13 -11.52
N GLY A 13 26.67 41.52 -12.12
CA GLY A 13 25.35 41.25 -11.54
C GLY A 13 25.03 39.74 -11.60
N THR A 14 24.88 39.12 -10.45
CA THR A 14 24.28 37.79 -10.31
C THR A 14 22.83 37.89 -10.78
N PRO A 15 22.35 37.02 -11.70
CA PRO A 15 20.95 37.04 -12.08
C PRO A 15 20.11 36.62 -10.87
N ALA A 16 19.13 37.45 -10.54
CA ALA A 16 18.12 37.16 -9.52
C ALA A 16 17.36 35.89 -9.92
N ALA A 17 17.21 34.97 -8.97
CA ALA A 17 16.39 33.78 -9.14
C ALA A 17 14.95 34.18 -9.47
N ASP A 18 14.40 33.59 -10.51
CA ASP A 18 13.05 33.78 -10.97
C ASP A 18 12.08 33.19 -9.92
N PRO A 19 11.20 33.98 -9.27
CA PRO A 19 10.27 33.47 -8.25
C PRO A 19 9.07 32.70 -8.83
N CYS A 20 9.06 32.42 -10.13
CA CYS A 20 7.99 31.70 -10.82
C CYS A 20 8.39 30.30 -11.32
N ALA A 21 9.45 29.68 -10.78
CA ALA A 21 9.63 28.25 -10.94
C ALA A 21 8.55 27.56 -10.09
N GLY A 22 7.36 27.45 -10.65
CA GLY A 22 6.26 26.66 -10.07
C GLY A 22 6.77 25.25 -9.86
N ASP A 23 6.60 24.73 -8.65
CA ASP A 23 6.74 23.33 -8.29
C ASP A 23 6.01 22.51 -9.36
N ALA A 24 6.77 21.85 -10.23
CA ALA A 24 6.21 20.83 -11.09
C ALA A 24 5.59 19.81 -10.15
N ALA A 25 4.26 19.74 -10.10
CA ALA A 25 3.51 18.85 -9.23
C ALA A 25 4.16 17.48 -9.34
N SER A 26 4.72 16.97 -8.25
CA SER A 26 5.39 15.68 -8.18
C SER A 26 4.48 14.64 -8.83
N ASP A 27 4.99 13.91 -9.84
CA ASP A 27 4.28 12.81 -10.51
C ASP A 27 4.05 11.61 -9.56
N ARG A 28 4.33 11.81 -8.27
CA ARG A 28 4.26 10.83 -7.20
C ARG A 28 3.43 11.34 -6.04
N GLU A 29 2.73 10.41 -5.42
CA GLU A 29 2.01 10.59 -4.15
C GLU A 29 2.89 10.05 -3.03
N GLU A 30 3.29 10.91 -2.10
CA GLU A 30 4.12 10.49 -0.96
C GLU A 30 3.23 10.14 0.23
N MET A 31 3.28 8.88 0.67
CA MET A 31 2.67 8.45 1.91
C MET A 31 3.75 8.34 3.00
N THR A 32 3.69 9.22 3.99
CA THR A 32 4.52 9.10 5.19
C THR A 32 3.86 8.19 6.22
N TRP A 33 4.59 7.76 7.26
CA TRP A 33 4.00 6.99 8.37
C TRP A 33 2.91 7.76 9.11
N GLU A 34 3.04 9.08 9.26
CA GLU A 34 2.04 9.95 9.90
C GLU A 34 0.78 10.05 9.04
N LEU A 35 0.95 10.20 7.71
CA LEU A 35 -0.16 10.24 6.77
C LEU A 35 -0.87 8.89 6.71
N PHE A 36 -0.11 7.79 6.76
CA PHE A 36 -0.67 6.44 6.85
C PHE A 36 -1.53 6.29 8.10
N GLY A 37 -1.06 6.72 9.28
CA GLY A 37 -1.85 6.66 10.50
C GLY A 37 -3.17 7.44 10.39
N THR A 38 -3.16 8.60 9.72
CA THR A 38 -4.37 9.39 9.45
C THR A 38 -5.31 8.67 8.47
N ALA A 39 -4.75 8.13 7.38
CA ALA A 39 -5.49 7.43 6.34
C ALA A 39 -6.17 6.16 6.87
N GLU A 40 -5.43 5.37 7.65
CA GLU A 40 -5.92 4.15 8.29
C GLU A 40 -7.08 4.42 9.24
N ARG A 41 -6.96 5.46 10.11
CA ARG A 41 -8.04 5.84 11.03
C ARG A 41 -9.29 6.31 10.28
N ALA A 42 -9.12 7.08 9.21
CA ALA A 42 -10.23 7.54 8.38
C ALA A 42 -10.93 6.35 7.68
N LEU A 43 -10.15 5.40 7.16
CA LEU A 43 -10.67 4.19 6.51
C LEU A 43 -11.40 3.29 7.51
N SER A 44 -10.82 3.07 8.70
CA SER A 44 -11.46 2.33 9.79
C SER A 44 -12.77 2.98 10.25
N ALA A 45 -12.81 4.31 10.30
CA ALA A 45 -14.04 5.04 10.63
C ALA A 45 -15.13 4.86 9.55
N GLN A 46 -14.78 4.82 8.27
CA GLN A 46 -15.72 4.50 7.18
C GLN A 46 -16.33 3.10 7.35
N ILE A 47 -15.49 2.11 7.67
CA ILE A 47 -15.94 0.72 7.90
C ILE A 47 -16.94 0.68 9.05
N VAL A 48 -16.61 1.27 10.20
CA VAL A 48 -17.49 1.30 11.38
C VAL A 48 -18.78 2.06 11.10
N ALA A 49 -18.70 3.21 10.43
CA ALA A 49 -19.87 4.03 10.10
C ALA A 49 -20.84 3.36 9.13
N SER A 50 -20.38 2.39 8.32
CA SER A 50 -21.23 1.62 7.43
C SER A 50 -22.20 0.67 8.16
N GLY A 51 -21.97 0.39 9.44
CA GLY A 51 -22.71 -0.60 10.23
C GLY A 51 -22.36 -2.06 9.89
N TRP A 52 -21.46 -2.29 8.93
CA TRP A 52 -20.95 -3.61 8.60
C TRP A 52 -19.56 -3.78 9.25
N LEU A 53 -19.46 -4.70 10.20
CA LEU A 53 -18.19 -5.02 10.85
C LEU A 53 -17.74 -6.41 10.40
N PRO A 54 -16.46 -6.57 10.00
CA PRO A 54 -15.95 -7.87 9.65
C PRO A 54 -15.67 -8.73 10.87
N ASP A 55 -15.85 -10.03 10.70
CA ASP A 55 -15.45 -11.07 11.67
C ASP A 55 -14.00 -11.50 11.42
N LEU A 56 -13.50 -11.28 10.19
CA LEU A 56 -12.20 -11.68 9.71
C LEU A 56 -11.61 -10.60 8.81
N ILE A 57 -10.30 -10.36 8.90
CA ILE A 57 -9.55 -9.53 7.96
C ILE A 57 -8.59 -10.41 7.17
N ILE A 58 -8.60 -10.27 5.84
CA ILE A 58 -7.69 -10.97 4.94
C ILE A 58 -6.82 -9.96 4.22
N ALA A 59 -5.53 -9.99 4.48
CA ALA A 59 -4.55 -9.14 3.82
C ALA A 59 -4.10 -9.74 2.48
N ILE A 60 -4.08 -8.95 1.43
CA ILE A 60 -3.37 -9.32 0.19
C ILE A 60 -1.88 -9.01 0.41
N ALA A 61 -1.08 -10.06 0.50
CA ALA A 61 0.35 -9.88 0.71
C ALA A 61 1.02 -9.40 -0.60
N ARG A 62 2.00 -8.55 -0.46
CA ARG A 62 2.65 -8.01 0.75
C ARG A 62 2.07 -6.66 1.19
N GLY A 63 1.64 -5.80 0.24
CA GLY A 63 1.22 -4.42 0.49
C GLY A 63 0.10 -4.30 1.51
N GLY A 64 -0.91 -5.16 1.40
CA GLY A 64 -2.07 -5.19 2.29
C GLY A 64 -1.80 -5.61 3.74
N LEU A 65 -0.64 -6.22 4.03
CA LEU A 65 -0.31 -6.67 5.39
C LEU A 65 -0.27 -5.51 6.40
N ILE A 66 0.30 -4.38 5.99
CA ILE A 66 0.46 -3.21 6.87
C ILE A 66 -0.90 -2.58 7.20
N PRO A 67 -1.71 -2.18 6.20
CA PRO A 67 -3.02 -1.59 6.48
C PRO A 67 -3.99 -2.58 7.14
N ALA A 68 -3.96 -3.86 6.80
CA ALA A 68 -4.80 -4.87 7.43
C ALA A 68 -4.54 -4.97 8.93
N GLY A 69 -3.25 -5.03 9.34
CA GLY A 69 -2.88 -5.05 10.75
C GLY A 69 -3.36 -3.81 11.50
N ALA A 70 -3.15 -2.63 10.93
CA ALA A 70 -3.56 -1.37 11.52
C ALA A 70 -5.09 -1.27 11.67
N ILE A 71 -5.84 -1.60 10.63
CA ILE A 71 -7.32 -1.65 10.65
C ILE A 71 -7.81 -2.65 11.71
N GLY A 72 -7.21 -3.85 11.77
CA GLY A 72 -7.57 -4.86 12.78
C GLY A 72 -7.48 -4.33 14.21
N TYR A 73 -6.40 -3.61 14.53
CA TYR A 73 -6.27 -2.93 15.82
C TYR A 73 -7.30 -1.82 16.01
N ALA A 74 -7.56 -1.01 14.98
CA ALA A 74 -8.45 0.13 15.07
C ALA A 74 -9.91 -0.26 15.32
N ILE A 75 -10.38 -1.35 14.69
CA ILE A 75 -11.79 -1.82 14.82
C ILE A 75 -11.95 -3.03 15.75
N GLY A 76 -10.86 -3.52 16.35
CA GLY A 76 -10.88 -4.58 17.36
C GLY A 76 -11.06 -6.01 16.82
N VAL A 77 -10.80 -6.23 15.52
CA VAL A 77 -10.86 -7.56 14.90
C VAL A 77 -9.52 -8.29 15.11
N LYS A 78 -9.58 -9.47 15.71
CA LYS A 78 -8.40 -10.29 16.01
C LYS A 78 -8.15 -11.41 15.01
N ALA A 79 -9.22 -11.91 14.37
CA ALA A 79 -9.09 -12.96 13.37
C ALA A 79 -8.52 -12.34 12.08
N MET A 80 -7.33 -12.79 11.70
CA MET A 80 -6.63 -12.26 10.55
C MET A 80 -5.97 -13.38 9.76
N GLY A 81 -5.96 -13.22 8.43
CA GLY A 81 -5.26 -14.09 7.51
C GLY A 81 -4.53 -13.30 6.44
N ALA A 82 -3.69 -13.97 5.68
CA ALA A 82 -3.02 -13.39 4.53
C ALA A 82 -3.13 -14.32 3.32
N VAL A 83 -3.29 -13.74 2.16
CA VAL A 83 -3.25 -14.44 0.88
C VAL A 83 -2.16 -13.81 0.02
N ASN A 84 -1.31 -14.64 -0.60
CA ASN A 84 -0.35 -14.19 -1.57
C ASN A 84 -0.83 -14.55 -2.97
N VAL A 85 -0.77 -13.59 -3.89
CA VAL A 85 -1.16 -13.76 -5.29
C VAL A 85 0.05 -13.52 -6.15
N GLU A 86 0.52 -14.56 -6.81
CA GLU A 86 1.70 -14.50 -7.67
C GLU A 86 1.32 -14.51 -9.14
N PHE A 87 1.78 -13.50 -9.87
CA PHE A 87 1.63 -13.39 -11.32
C PHE A 87 2.89 -13.85 -12.09
N TYR A 88 3.96 -14.27 -11.38
CA TYR A 88 5.26 -14.55 -11.99
C TYR A 88 5.79 -15.92 -11.61
N THR A 89 6.26 -16.68 -12.60
CA THR A 89 6.94 -17.97 -12.38
C THR A 89 8.46 -17.90 -12.55
N GLY A 90 9.00 -16.73 -12.95
CA GLY A 90 10.44 -16.53 -13.19
C GLY A 90 10.73 -15.23 -13.91
N VAL A 91 12.01 -14.98 -14.17
CA VAL A 91 12.47 -13.76 -14.86
C VAL A 91 11.88 -13.72 -16.28
N GLY A 92 10.95 -12.78 -16.51
CA GLY A 92 10.38 -12.54 -17.84
C GLY A 92 9.21 -13.44 -18.24
N GLN A 93 8.68 -14.28 -17.34
CA GLN A 93 7.47 -15.06 -17.59
C GLN A 93 6.35 -14.61 -16.65
N THR A 94 5.25 -14.17 -17.24
CA THR A 94 3.99 -13.88 -16.53
C THR A 94 3.08 -15.10 -16.69
N LEU A 95 2.43 -15.53 -15.62
CA LEU A 95 1.38 -16.54 -15.71
C LEU A 95 0.18 -15.96 -16.44
N ASP A 96 -0.44 -16.73 -17.32
CA ASP A 96 -1.71 -16.36 -17.96
C ASP A 96 -2.84 -16.27 -16.93
N GLU A 97 -2.74 -17.08 -15.86
CA GLU A 97 -3.61 -17.01 -14.69
C GLU A 97 -2.76 -16.89 -13.41
N PRO A 98 -3.10 -15.96 -12.51
CA PRO A 98 -2.39 -15.80 -11.24
C PRO A 98 -2.67 -16.98 -10.31
N VAL A 99 -1.63 -17.42 -9.59
CA VAL A 99 -1.74 -18.47 -8.58
C VAL A 99 -1.99 -17.82 -7.22
N VAL A 100 -3.11 -18.16 -6.59
CA VAL A 100 -3.38 -17.82 -5.19
C VAL A 100 -2.77 -18.91 -4.34
N LEU A 101 -1.74 -18.58 -3.57
CA LEU A 101 -1.18 -19.50 -2.60
C LEU A 101 -2.18 -19.72 -1.46
N PRO A 102 -2.24 -20.92 -0.85
CA PRO A 102 -3.16 -21.19 0.24
C PRO A 102 -3.04 -20.12 1.34
N PRO A 103 -4.15 -19.58 1.83
CA PRO A 103 -4.11 -18.57 2.88
C PRO A 103 -3.50 -19.17 4.14
N PHE A 104 -2.54 -18.44 4.74
CA PHE A 104 -2.04 -18.79 6.06
C PHE A 104 -3.04 -18.27 7.10
N MET A 105 -3.89 -19.16 7.63
CA MET A 105 -4.93 -18.80 8.58
C MET A 105 -5.36 -20.01 9.40
N ASP A 106 -5.44 -19.82 10.71
CA ASP A 106 -6.20 -20.73 11.58
C ASP A 106 -7.66 -20.28 11.60
N ALA A 107 -8.48 -20.98 10.83
CA ALA A 107 -9.89 -20.66 10.67
C ALA A 107 -10.81 -21.56 11.53
N SER A 108 -10.25 -22.32 12.47
CA SER A 108 -10.99 -23.28 13.26
C SER A 108 -12.07 -22.66 14.17
N GLU A 109 -11.94 -21.38 14.52
CA GLU A 109 -12.82 -20.66 15.45
C GLU A 109 -13.26 -19.29 14.93
N LEU A 110 -13.64 -19.16 13.64
CA LEU A 110 -14.14 -17.88 13.14
C LEU A 110 -15.52 -17.56 13.75
N PRO A 111 -15.70 -16.37 14.32
CA PRO A 111 -16.94 -15.97 14.99
C PRO A 111 -18.09 -15.65 14.02
N GLY A 112 -17.84 -15.59 12.70
CA GLY A 112 -18.84 -15.24 11.71
C GLY A 112 -18.37 -15.43 10.28
N GLU A 113 -19.15 -14.91 9.32
CA GLU A 113 -18.98 -15.11 7.88
C GLU A 113 -18.65 -13.82 7.10
N LYS A 114 -18.34 -12.71 7.80
CA LYS A 114 -18.00 -11.43 7.19
C LYS A 114 -16.49 -11.28 7.08
N ALA A 115 -15.97 -11.18 5.86
CA ALA A 115 -14.55 -11.00 5.59
C ALA A 115 -14.24 -9.64 4.95
N LEU A 116 -13.28 -8.94 5.50
CA LEU A 116 -12.73 -7.72 4.90
C LEU A 116 -11.41 -8.06 4.20
N VAL A 117 -11.38 -7.93 2.88
CA VAL A 117 -10.15 -8.04 2.08
C VAL A 117 -9.46 -6.68 2.06
N VAL A 118 -8.18 -6.64 2.44
CA VAL A 118 -7.42 -5.39 2.54
C VAL A 118 -6.19 -5.44 1.66
N ASP A 119 -5.99 -4.38 0.87
CA ASP A 119 -4.77 -4.13 0.12
C ASP A 119 -4.30 -2.66 0.30
N ASP A 120 -3.08 -2.34 -0.09
CA ASP A 120 -2.59 -0.97 -0.07
C ASP A 120 -3.09 -0.17 -1.27
N VAL A 121 -3.14 -0.78 -2.46
CA VAL A 121 -3.60 -0.12 -3.69
C VAL A 121 -4.35 -1.06 -4.63
N ALA A 122 -5.53 -0.66 -5.05
CA ALA A 122 -6.21 -1.27 -6.20
C ALA A 122 -5.75 -0.57 -7.50
N ASP A 123 -4.67 -1.08 -8.10
CA ASP A 123 -4.08 -0.50 -9.31
C ASP A 123 -4.91 -0.85 -10.56
N SER A 124 -4.74 -2.06 -11.12
CA SER A 124 -5.67 -2.61 -12.12
C SER A 124 -6.96 -3.14 -11.47
N GLY A 125 -6.90 -3.45 -10.18
CA GLY A 125 -7.98 -4.08 -9.42
C GLY A 125 -8.14 -5.58 -9.68
N THR A 126 -7.35 -6.18 -10.58
CA THR A 126 -7.48 -7.59 -10.95
C THR A 126 -7.23 -8.53 -9.78
N THR A 127 -6.17 -8.28 -8.99
CA THR A 127 -5.85 -9.06 -7.79
C THR A 127 -6.97 -9.01 -6.77
N LEU A 128 -7.44 -7.79 -6.47
CA LEU A 128 -8.52 -7.59 -5.50
C LEU A 128 -9.79 -8.32 -5.91
N ARG A 129 -10.21 -8.17 -7.18
CA ARG A 129 -11.38 -8.87 -7.74
C ARG A 129 -11.26 -10.37 -7.59
N MET A 130 -10.13 -10.93 -8.00
CA MET A 130 -9.90 -12.38 -7.96
C MET A 130 -9.97 -12.93 -6.53
N VAL A 131 -9.36 -12.25 -5.56
CA VAL A 131 -9.41 -12.69 -4.16
C VAL A 131 -10.83 -12.59 -3.60
N MET A 132 -11.56 -11.53 -3.92
CA MET A 132 -12.98 -11.40 -3.51
C MET A 132 -13.83 -12.51 -4.12
N GLU A 133 -13.74 -12.77 -5.43
CA GLU A 133 -14.48 -13.84 -6.12
C GLU A 133 -14.15 -15.22 -5.54
N LEU A 134 -12.86 -15.48 -5.26
CA LEU A 134 -12.44 -16.72 -4.62
C LEU A 134 -13.14 -16.94 -3.28
N LEU A 135 -13.14 -15.92 -2.41
CA LEU A 135 -13.73 -15.99 -1.08
C LEU A 135 -15.25 -16.08 -1.11
N GLN A 136 -15.91 -15.39 -2.05
CA GLN A 136 -17.36 -15.43 -2.22
C GLN A 136 -17.86 -16.76 -2.77
N HIS A 137 -17.15 -17.34 -3.77
CA HIS A 137 -17.62 -18.54 -4.48
C HIS A 137 -17.07 -19.85 -3.91
N GLN A 138 -15.80 -19.87 -3.54
CA GLN A 138 -15.18 -21.08 -2.97
C GLN A 138 -15.25 -21.09 -1.44
N GLY A 139 -15.38 -19.91 -0.82
CA GLY A 139 -15.40 -19.76 0.62
C GLY A 139 -14.07 -20.10 1.28
N LEU A 140 -14.10 -20.22 2.59
CA LEU A 140 -12.98 -20.72 3.40
C LEU A 140 -13.31 -22.04 4.05
N HIS A 141 -12.29 -22.89 4.16
CA HIS A 141 -12.40 -24.13 4.95
C HIS A 141 -12.29 -23.78 6.43
N LEU A 142 -13.42 -23.85 7.13
CA LEU A 142 -13.59 -23.45 8.53
C LEU A 142 -13.93 -24.69 9.36
N GLY A 143 -12.97 -25.24 10.10
CA GLY A 143 -13.26 -26.32 11.05
C GLY A 143 -14.00 -27.53 10.45
N GLY A 144 -13.67 -27.92 9.20
CA GLY A 144 -14.28 -29.07 8.51
C GLY A 144 -15.53 -28.74 7.69
N ARG A 145 -15.96 -27.48 7.61
CA ARG A 145 -17.01 -26.99 6.69
C ARG A 145 -16.42 -25.93 5.74
N THR A 146 -16.98 -25.81 4.54
CA THR A 146 -16.72 -24.67 3.66
C THR A 146 -17.88 -23.68 3.81
N ALA A 147 -17.57 -22.43 4.16
CA ALA A 147 -18.57 -21.37 4.26
C ALA A 147 -18.30 -20.31 3.19
N ALA A 148 -19.34 -19.93 2.44
CA ALA A 148 -19.33 -18.74 1.62
C ALA A 148 -19.30 -17.51 2.53
N LEU A 149 -18.53 -16.49 2.15
CA LEU A 149 -18.33 -15.31 2.97
C LEU A 149 -19.07 -14.09 2.38
N ASP A 150 -19.60 -13.25 3.25
CA ASP A 150 -19.99 -11.87 2.92
C ASP A 150 -18.69 -11.04 2.87
N VAL A 151 -18.20 -10.75 1.66
CA VAL A 151 -16.88 -10.17 1.44
C VAL A 151 -17.00 -8.72 1.04
N ARG A 152 -16.32 -7.85 1.77
CA ARG A 152 -16.06 -6.46 1.38
C ARG A 152 -14.56 -6.18 1.29
N SER A 153 -14.24 -5.08 0.64
CA SER A 153 -12.86 -4.68 0.34
C SER A 153 -12.53 -3.30 0.87
N ALA A 154 -11.27 -3.13 1.32
CA ALA A 154 -10.74 -1.86 1.75
C ALA A 154 -9.34 -1.64 1.17
N VAL A 155 -9.08 -0.44 0.63
CA VAL A 155 -7.77 -0.04 0.13
C VAL A 155 -7.42 1.37 0.57
N LEU A 156 -6.13 1.66 0.76
CA LEU A 156 -5.69 3.03 0.97
C LEU A 156 -5.87 3.84 -0.30
N TYR A 157 -5.46 3.30 -1.44
CA TYR A 157 -5.59 3.99 -2.72
C TYR A 157 -6.30 3.15 -3.78
N ARG A 158 -7.07 3.83 -4.63
CA ARG A 158 -7.60 3.25 -5.87
C ARG A 158 -7.11 4.06 -7.06
N LYS A 159 -6.69 3.38 -8.12
CA LYS A 159 -6.44 4.02 -9.41
C LYS A 159 -7.74 4.18 -10.19
N PRO A 160 -7.93 5.27 -10.98
CA PRO A 160 -9.11 5.43 -11.83
C PRO A 160 -9.31 4.28 -12.82
N ARG A 161 -8.20 3.62 -13.23
CA ARG A 161 -8.20 2.47 -14.16
C ARG A 161 -8.58 1.14 -13.51
N SER A 162 -8.74 1.09 -12.19
CA SER A 162 -9.10 -0.13 -11.49
C SER A 162 -10.45 -0.67 -11.97
N VAL A 163 -10.48 -1.97 -12.31
CA VAL A 163 -11.71 -2.68 -12.72
C VAL A 163 -12.64 -3.01 -11.55
N VAL A 164 -12.21 -2.73 -10.33
CA VAL A 164 -12.99 -2.88 -9.10
C VAL A 164 -13.12 -1.54 -8.42
N GLU A 165 -14.32 -1.24 -7.94
CA GLU A 165 -14.56 -0.18 -6.98
C GLU A 165 -14.58 -0.82 -5.58
N PRO A 166 -13.56 -0.60 -4.74
CA PRO A 166 -13.53 -1.12 -3.38
C PRO A 166 -14.67 -0.54 -2.54
N ASP A 167 -15.21 -1.35 -1.60
CA ASP A 167 -16.28 -0.89 -0.70
C ASP A 167 -15.82 0.29 0.18
N TYR A 168 -14.54 0.27 0.55
CA TYR A 168 -13.92 1.33 1.33
C TYR A 168 -12.60 1.75 0.67
N CYS A 169 -12.47 3.05 0.42
CA CYS A 169 -11.27 3.63 -0.19
C CYS A 169 -10.95 4.96 0.48
N TRP A 170 -9.68 5.15 0.88
CA TRP A 170 -9.28 6.41 1.46
C TRP A 170 -9.12 7.51 0.41
N ARG A 171 -8.39 7.23 -0.69
CA ARG A 171 -8.13 8.22 -1.74
C ARG A 171 -8.05 7.60 -3.14
N ILE A 172 -8.47 8.38 -4.14
CA ILE A 172 -8.29 8.04 -5.55
C ILE A 172 -7.14 8.89 -6.10
N THR A 173 -6.19 8.25 -6.81
CA THR A 173 -5.08 8.94 -7.48
C THR A 173 -4.62 8.15 -8.70
N ASP A 174 -4.19 8.84 -9.75
CA ASP A 174 -3.51 8.25 -10.91
C ASP A 174 -1.98 8.26 -10.77
N ARG A 175 -1.45 9.00 -9.77
CA ARG A 175 -0.02 9.12 -9.50
C ARG A 175 0.58 7.84 -8.95
N TRP A 176 1.87 7.64 -9.18
CA TRP A 176 2.62 6.59 -8.49
C TRP A 176 2.66 6.87 -6.99
N ILE A 177 2.40 5.86 -6.15
CA ILE A 177 2.42 6.01 -4.69
C ILE A 177 3.74 5.47 -4.13
N ASN A 178 4.44 6.30 -3.38
CA ASN A 178 5.59 5.90 -2.57
C ASN A 178 5.11 5.56 -1.17
N PHE A 179 5.02 4.27 -0.87
CA PHE A 179 4.64 3.80 0.46
C PHE A 179 5.86 3.74 1.39
N PRO A 180 5.75 4.12 2.68
CA PRO A 180 6.88 4.19 3.59
C PRO A 180 7.54 2.83 3.86
N TRP A 181 6.82 1.73 3.67
CA TRP A 181 7.34 0.36 3.82
C TRP A 181 8.04 -0.19 2.56
N SER A 182 7.97 0.50 1.43
CA SER A 182 8.53 0.00 0.16
C SER A 182 9.44 0.99 -0.57
N VAL A 183 9.58 2.22 -0.06
CA VAL A 183 10.35 3.28 -0.72
C VAL A 183 11.86 3.10 -0.57
N LEU A 184 12.30 2.45 0.50
CA LEU A 184 13.71 2.20 0.75
C LEU A 184 14.20 0.94 0.01
N PRO A 185 15.47 0.91 -0.41
CA PRO A 185 16.04 -0.27 -1.05
C PRO A 185 16.07 -1.47 -0.11
N VAL A 186 16.06 -2.66 -0.70
CA VAL A 186 16.19 -3.92 0.05
C VAL A 186 17.53 -3.95 0.78
N ILE A 187 17.50 -4.33 2.05
CA ILE A 187 18.72 -4.55 2.84
C ILE A 187 19.32 -5.89 2.42
N THR A 188 20.59 -5.86 1.96
CA THR A 188 21.35 -7.06 1.60
C THR A 188 22.54 -7.22 2.55
N PRO A 189 23.14 -8.43 2.65
CA PRO A 189 24.34 -8.62 3.47
C PRO A 189 25.46 -7.62 3.15
N GLU A 190 25.59 -7.23 1.86
CA GLU A 190 26.61 -6.28 1.39
C GLU A 190 26.29 -4.84 1.81
N SER A 191 25.03 -4.51 2.01
CA SER A 191 24.58 -3.17 2.43
C SER A 191 24.70 -2.93 3.93
N VAL A 192 24.90 -4.00 4.71
CA VAL A 192 25.08 -3.92 6.16
C VAL A 192 26.57 -3.76 6.46
N ALA A 193 27.03 -2.52 6.72
CA ALA A 193 28.40 -2.31 7.20
C ALA A 193 28.61 -3.09 8.49
N PRO A 194 29.76 -3.79 8.67
CA PRO A 194 30.05 -4.45 9.92
C PRO A 194 30.14 -3.37 11.03
N GLY A 195 29.20 -3.43 11.96
CA GLY A 195 29.19 -2.57 13.13
C GLY A 195 30.53 -2.75 13.91
N PRO A 196 31.00 -1.72 14.63
CA PRO A 196 32.21 -1.88 15.47
C PRO A 196 31.95 -3.01 16.45
N MET A 197 32.79 -4.06 16.38
CA MET A 197 32.75 -5.14 17.34
C MET A 197 33.01 -4.55 18.73
N SER A 198 31.96 -4.58 19.59
CA SER A 198 32.18 -4.27 21.02
C SER A 198 33.17 -5.26 21.59
N PRO A 199 34.28 -4.82 22.22
CA PRO A 199 35.19 -5.73 22.92
C PRO A 199 34.41 -6.44 24.03
N ARG A 200 34.58 -7.76 24.11
CA ARG A 200 34.05 -8.61 25.18
C ARG A 200 34.75 -8.33 26.48
#